data_9ea9027293c6d1c872f8efc3c70d95fd
#
_entry.id   9ea9027293c6d1c872f8efc3c70d95fd
#
_cell.length_a   1.000
_cell.length_b   1.000
_cell.length_c   1.000
_cell.angle_alpha   90.00
_cell.angle_beta   90.00
_cell.angle_gamma   90.00
#
_symmetry.space_group_name_H-M   'P 1'
#
loop_
_entity.id
_entity.type
_entity.pdbx_description
1 polymer ?
#
loop_
_entity_poly.entity_id
_entity_poly.type
_entity_poly.pdbx_seq_one_letter_code
_entity_poly.pdbx_strand_id
1 'polypeptide(L)'
;VKAAILLHDIGHGPFSHALEYTLVPGVHHESLSLQIMQQLNAALDGALTLAIDIFTNKYSKPFLHQLISGQLDMDRMDYLTRDSFFTGVSEGVIGYARILKMLQVHNGQLMVEEKGIYSVEKFLVARRQMYWQVYLHKTVLASEKMLVKILERVRELYPTCSKELSIYQPLDFFFNGFTGEMTIEALENFCKLDDTDILFAVKKWAAFPDKILSILC
;
A
#
# COMPACT_ATOMS: atom_id res chain seq x y z
N VAL A 1 -18.86 -5.04 2.13
CA VAL A 1 -18.10 -4.01 1.38
C VAL A 1 -17.34 -3.08 2.32
N LYS A 2 -18.00 -2.37 3.29
CA LYS A 2 -17.30 -1.42 4.18
C LYS A 2 -16.11 -2.04 4.91
N ALA A 3 -16.25 -3.22 5.50
CA ALA A 3 -15.14 -3.92 6.15
C ALA A 3 -14.07 -4.34 5.12
N ALA A 4 -14.47 -4.79 3.94
CA ALA A 4 -13.55 -5.22 2.90
C ALA A 4 -12.69 -4.05 2.38
N ILE A 5 -13.29 -2.87 2.10
CA ILE A 5 -12.53 -1.71 1.64
C ILE A 5 -11.70 -1.07 2.75
N LEU A 6 -12.14 -1.16 4.01
CA LEU A 6 -11.36 -0.67 5.15
C LEU A 6 -10.06 -1.47 5.35
N LEU A 7 -10.10 -2.77 5.03
CA LEU A 7 -9.01 -3.70 5.29
C LEU A 7 -8.20 -4.07 4.03
N HIS A 8 -8.59 -3.57 2.83
CA HIS A 8 -7.97 -4.01 1.58
C HIS A 8 -6.47 -3.71 1.50
N ASP A 9 -6.04 -2.61 2.12
CA ASP A 9 -4.65 -2.12 2.12
C ASP A 9 -3.92 -2.31 3.46
N ILE A 10 -4.50 -3.07 4.40
CA ILE A 10 -3.89 -3.30 5.71
C ILE A 10 -2.54 -4.04 5.63
N GLY A 11 -2.25 -4.66 4.49
CA GLY A 11 -0.99 -5.34 4.19
C GLY A 11 0.13 -4.42 3.69
N HIS A 12 -0.09 -3.11 3.60
CA HIS A 12 0.98 -2.19 3.31
C HIS A 12 1.92 -2.02 4.52
N GLY A 13 3.21 -2.20 4.28
CA GLY A 13 4.26 -1.92 5.25
C GLY A 13 4.72 -0.46 5.24
N PRO A 14 5.79 -0.15 5.98
CA PRO A 14 6.38 1.18 6.02
C PRO A 14 6.67 1.72 4.61
N PHE A 15 6.32 2.99 4.38
CA PHE A 15 6.44 3.67 3.08
C PHE A 15 5.75 2.95 1.91
N SER A 16 4.76 2.12 2.19
CA SER A 16 3.89 1.46 1.20
C SER A 16 4.68 0.82 0.05
N HIS A 17 4.35 1.16 -1.18
CA HIS A 17 4.98 0.60 -2.38
C HIS A 17 6.49 0.85 -2.50
N ALA A 18 7.02 1.92 -1.88
CA ALA A 18 8.44 2.24 -1.97
C ALA A 18 9.33 1.12 -1.41
N LEU A 19 8.91 0.47 -0.34
CA LEU A 19 9.67 -0.58 0.34
C LEU A 19 9.09 -2.00 0.19
N GLU A 20 7.94 -2.17 -0.47
CA GLU A 20 7.25 -3.45 -0.64
C GLU A 20 8.20 -4.57 -1.11
N TYR A 21 9.00 -4.30 -2.14
CA TYR A 21 9.93 -5.29 -2.70
C TYR A 21 11.29 -5.32 -2.02
N THR A 22 11.61 -4.33 -1.22
CA THR A 22 12.92 -4.20 -0.58
C THR A 22 12.90 -4.74 0.83
N LEU A 23 11.86 -4.45 1.60
CA LEU A 23 11.71 -4.92 2.97
C LEU A 23 11.28 -6.40 3.01
N VAL A 24 10.27 -6.76 2.21
CA VAL A 24 9.68 -8.10 2.14
C VAL A 24 9.70 -8.62 0.70
N PRO A 25 10.87 -9.03 0.16
CA PRO A 25 10.99 -9.46 -1.22
C PRO A 25 10.07 -10.62 -1.56
N GLY A 26 9.36 -10.50 -2.70
CA GLY A 26 8.51 -11.57 -3.23
C GLY A 26 7.11 -11.69 -2.63
N VAL A 27 6.74 -10.80 -1.70
CA VAL A 27 5.41 -10.81 -1.09
C VAL A 27 4.67 -9.51 -1.43
N HIS A 28 3.50 -9.64 -2.04
CA HIS A 28 2.66 -8.50 -2.41
C HIS A 28 1.73 -8.08 -1.26
N HIS A 29 1.52 -6.77 -1.09
CA HIS A 29 0.65 -6.20 -0.05
C HIS A 29 -0.77 -6.78 -0.06
N GLU A 30 -1.35 -7.08 -1.23
CA GLU A 30 -2.68 -7.71 -1.33
C GLU A 30 -2.71 -9.10 -0.66
N SER A 31 -1.63 -9.88 -0.83
CA SER A 31 -1.49 -11.18 -0.17
C SER A 31 -1.35 -11.04 1.34
N LEU A 32 -0.61 -10.02 1.79
CA LEU A 32 -0.48 -9.68 3.21
C LEU A 32 -1.81 -9.21 3.79
N SER A 33 -2.54 -8.34 3.08
CA SER A 33 -3.89 -7.92 3.47
C SER A 33 -4.80 -9.11 3.69
N LEU A 34 -4.78 -10.08 2.78
CA LEU A 34 -5.58 -11.29 2.92
C LEU A 34 -5.18 -12.13 4.15
N GLN A 35 -3.87 -12.32 4.39
CA GLN A 35 -3.40 -13.08 5.55
C GLN A 35 -3.79 -12.40 6.87
N ILE A 36 -3.62 -11.07 6.96
CA ILE A 36 -4.04 -10.30 8.14
C ILE A 36 -5.57 -10.39 8.33
N MET A 37 -6.36 -10.22 7.25
CA MET A 37 -7.81 -10.38 7.31
C MET A 37 -8.23 -11.77 7.80
N GLN A 38 -7.52 -12.83 7.39
CA GLN A 38 -7.78 -14.21 7.83
C GLN A 38 -7.47 -14.39 9.32
N GLN A 39 -6.37 -13.84 9.82
CA GLN A 39 -6.06 -13.86 11.25
C GLN A 39 -7.10 -13.10 12.08
N LEU A 40 -7.46 -11.90 11.63
CA LEU A 40 -8.53 -11.10 12.26
C LEU A 40 -9.87 -11.83 12.24
N ASN A 41 -10.20 -12.51 11.13
CA ASN A 41 -11.44 -13.27 11.01
C ASN A 41 -11.50 -14.43 12.03
N ALA A 42 -10.38 -15.12 12.23
CA ALA A 42 -10.28 -16.17 13.24
C ALA A 42 -10.45 -15.59 14.67
N ALA A 43 -9.83 -14.47 14.96
CA ALA A 43 -9.93 -13.78 16.26
C ALA A 43 -11.33 -13.18 16.52
N LEU A 44 -12.12 -12.93 15.47
CA LEU A 44 -13.46 -12.35 15.51
C LEU A 44 -14.57 -13.38 15.22
N ASP A 45 -14.32 -14.66 15.47
CA ASP A 45 -15.29 -15.75 15.31
C ASP A 45 -15.98 -15.79 13.94
N GLY A 46 -15.22 -15.45 12.87
CA GLY A 46 -15.73 -15.51 11.48
C GLY A 46 -16.47 -14.25 11.00
N ALA A 47 -16.48 -13.16 11.76
CA ALA A 47 -17.23 -11.94 11.43
C ALA A 47 -16.78 -11.27 10.12
N LEU A 48 -15.56 -11.55 9.63
CA LEU A 48 -15.00 -10.99 8.40
C LEU A 48 -15.15 -11.92 7.18
N THR A 49 -15.71 -13.11 7.32
CA THR A 49 -15.79 -14.10 6.23
C THR A 49 -16.38 -13.50 4.96
N LEU A 50 -17.53 -12.81 5.04
CA LEU A 50 -18.15 -12.15 3.90
C LEU A 50 -17.26 -11.04 3.31
N ALA A 51 -16.51 -10.31 4.15
CA ALA A 51 -15.60 -9.27 3.67
C ALA A 51 -14.43 -9.87 2.88
N ILE A 52 -13.89 -11.00 3.33
CA ILE A 52 -12.84 -11.76 2.64
C ILE A 52 -13.36 -12.33 1.31
N ASP A 53 -14.57 -12.89 1.28
CA ASP A 53 -15.16 -13.39 0.04
C ASP A 53 -15.36 -12.28 -1.00
N ILE A 54 -15.77 -11.09 -0.57
CA ILE A 54 -15.90 -9.92 -1.45
C ILE A 54 -14.52 -9.45 -1.91
N PHE A 55 -13.54 -9.33 -1.01
CA PHE A 55 -12.17 -8.93 -1.33
C PHE A 55 -11.51 -9.88 -2.33
N THR A 56 -11.68 -11.19 -2.15
CA THR A 56 -11.10 -12.22 -3.04
C THR A 56 -11.94 -12.52 -4.29
N ASN A 57 -13.02 -11.74 -4.54
CA ASN A 57 -13.94 -11.93 -5.67
C ASN A 57 -14.61 -13.33 -5.71
N LYS A 58 -14.82 -13.95 -4.55
CA LYS A 58 -15.49 -15.25 -4.42
C LYS A 58 -16.99 -15.13 -4.13
N TYR A 59 -17.43 -13.94 -3.75
CA TYR A 59 -18.83 -13.70 -3.47
C TYR A 59 -19.68 -13.67 -4.75
N SER A 60 -20.91 -14.18 -4.69
CA SER A 60 -21.81 -14.33 -5.84
C SER A 60 -22.23 -13.04 -6.55
N LYS A 61 -21.91 -11.87 -5.98
CA LYS A 61 -22.19 -10.55 -6.54
C LYS A 61 -20.86 -9.83 -6.87
N PRO A 62 -20.30 -10.03 -8.06
CA PRO A 62 -18.96 -9.51 -8.42
C PRO A 62 -18.88 -7.99 -8.42
N PHE A 63 -20.00 -7.27 -8.62
CA PHE A 63 -20.00 -5.82 -8.53
C PHE A 63 -19.55 -5.29 -7.15
N LEU A 64 -19.69 -6.07 -6.08
CA LEU A 64 -19.21 -5.67 -4.75
C LEU A 64 -17.67 -5.67 -4.67
N HIS A 65 -17.02 -6.61 -5.33
CA HIS A 65 -15.57 -6.60 -5.49
C HIS A 65 -15.11 -5.42 -6.36
N GLN A 66 -15.83 -5.12 -7.45
CA GLN A 66 -15.52 -4.00 -8.34
C GLN A 66 -15.62 -2.63 -7.65
N LEU A 67 -16.35 -2.51 -6.54
CA LEU A 67 -16.35 -1.30 -5.71
C LEU A 67 -15.06 -1.14 -4.90
N ILE A 68 -14.29 -2.22 -4.67
CA ILE A 68 -13.05 -2.23 -3.89
C ILE A 68 -11.84 -2.20 -4.82
N SER A 69 -11.86 -3.04 -5.85
CA SER A 69 -10.77 -3.20 -6.80
C SER A 69 -11.34 -3.20 -8.23
N GLY A 70 -11.25 -2.09 -8.92
CA GLY A 70 -11.78 -1.89 -10.27
C GLY A 70 -11.15 -0.69 -10.95
N GLN A 71 -11.64 -0.32 -12.14
CA GLN A 71 -11.17 0.88 -12.83
C GLN A 71 -11.77 2.17 -12.25
N LEU A 72 -12.93 2.06 -11.65
CA LEU A 72 -13.69 3.17 -11.06
C LEU A 72 -14.18 2.74 -9.67
N ASP A 73 -13.23 2.37 -8.80
CA ASP A 73 -13.49 1.93 -7.43
C ASP A 73 -13.53 3.09 -6.43
N MET A 74 -13.97 2.78 -5.23
CA MET A 74 -14.12 3.78 -4.17
C MET A 74 -12.78 4.26 -3.64
N ASP A 75 -11.76 3.41 -3.62
CA ASP A 75 -10.43 3.76 -3.19
C ASP A 75 -9.81 4.84 -4.10
N ARG A 76 -9.86 4.64 -5.43
CA ARG A 76 -9.37 5.65 -6.39
C ARG A 76 -10.10 6.98 -6.27
N MET A 77 -11.42 6.95 -6.05
CA MET A 77 -12.19 8.19 -5.86
C MET A 77 -11.81 8.90 -4.56
N ASP A 78 -11.51 8.16 -3.51
CA ASP A 78 -11.09 8.72 -2.23
C ASP A 78 -9.69 9.32 -2.32
N TYR A 79 -8.68 8.51 -2.71
CA TYR A 79 -7.32 9.01 -2.67
C TYR A 79 -7.07 10.15 -3.66
N LEU A 80 -7.66 10.14 -4.86
CA LEU A 80 -7.53 11.27 -5.79
C LEU A 80 -8.07 12.57 -5.19
N THR A 81 -9.22 12.51 -4.52
CA THR A 81 -9.82 13.69 -3.88
C THR A 81 -8.98 14.17 -2.70
N ARG A 82 -8.55 13.26 -1.85
CA ARG A 82 -7.77 13.53 -0.64
C ARG A 82 -6.37 14.02 -0.98
N ASP A 83 -5.68 13.37 -1.92
CA ASP A 83 -4.34 13.77 -2.33
C ASP A 83 -4.35 15.11 -3.07
N SER A 84 -5.38 15.39 -3.90
CA SER A 84 -5.60 16.71 -4.49
C SER A 84 -5.69 17.79 -3.41
N PHE A 85 -6.42 17.53 -2.34
CA PHE A 85 -6.56 18.48 -1.23
C PHE A 85 -5.22 18.71 -0.51
N PHE A 86 -4.52 17.64 -0.12
CA PHE A 86 -3.29 17.76 0.67
C PHE A 86 -2.08 18.25 -0.13
N THR A 87 -2.02 17.95 -1.43
CA THR A 87 -0.93 18.42 -2.30
C THR A 87 -1.19 19.80 -2.91
N GLY A 88 -2.42 20.29 -2.84
CA GLY A 88 -2.85 21.54 -3.49
C GLY A 88 -2.95 21.46 -5.01
N VAL A 89 -2.91 20.26 -5.58
CA VAL A 89 -3.03 20.01 -7.04
C VAL A 89 -4.51 19.88 -7.39
N SER A 90 -5.11 20.96 -7.87
CA SER A 90 -6.56 21.05 -8.17
C SER A 90 -7.01 20.15 -9.32
N GLU A 91 -6.11 19.68 -10.16
CA GLU A 91 -6.38 18.77 -11.26
C GLU A 91 -6.92 17.41 -10.78
N GLY A 92 -6.62 17.01 -9.54
CA GLY A 92 -7.16 15.80 -8.91
C GLY A 92 -8.61 15.91 -8.45
N VAL A 93 -9.22 17.10 -8.48
CA VAL A 93 -10.62 17.28 -8.07
C VAL A 93 -11.56 16.61 -9.07
N ILE A 94 -12.32 15.62 -8.58
CA ILE A 94 -13.29 14.84 -9.34
C ILE A 94 -14.71 15.03 -8.82
N GLY A 95 -15.68 14.89 -9.71
CA GLY A 95 -17.11 14.93 -9.37
C GLY A 95 -17.62 13.60 -8.80
N TYR A 96 -17.01 13.02 -7.78
CA TYR A 96 -17.33 11.68 -7.26
C TYR A 96 -18.81 11.53 -6.87
N ALA A 97 -19.44 12.55 -6.30
CA ALA A 97 -20.86 12.49 -5.95
C ALA A 97 -21.78 12.26 -7.17
N ARG A 98 -21.42 12.83 -8.33
CA ARG A 98 -22.12 12.58 -9.58
C ARG A 98 -21.83 11.17 -10.12
N ILE A 99 -20.55 10.74 -10.07
CA ILE A 99 -20.17 9.39 -10.49
C ILE A 99 -20.98 8.36 -9.69
N LEU A 100 -21.03 8.48 -8.36
CA LEU A 100 -21.77 7.58 -7.49
C LEU A 100 -23.26 7.50 -7.84
N LYS A 101 -23.87 8.63 -8.21
CA LYS A 101 -25.29 8.67 -8.65
C LYS A 101 -25.53 8.02 -10.01
N MET A 102 -24.50 7.90 -10.84
CA MET A 102 -24.59 7.30 -12.18
C MET A 102 -24.18 5.81 -12.18
N LEU A 103 -23.69 5.29 -11.05
CA LEU A 103 -23.37 3.86 -10.92
C LEU A 103 -24.65 3.03 -10.90
N GLN A 104 -24.65 1.97 -11.68
CA GLN A 104 -25.73 0.98 -11.74
C GLN A 104 -25.15 -0.43 -11.77
N VAL A 105 -25.98 -1.42 -11.44
CA VAL A 105 -25.61 -2.83 -11.58
C VAL A 105 -26.44 -3.41 -12.73
N HIS A 106 -25.75 -3.92 -13.74
CA HIS A 106 -26.38 -4.62 -14.86
C HIS A 106 -25.70 -5.97 -15.08
N ASN A 107 -26.48 -7.04 -15.13
CA ASN A 107 -25.99 -8.42 -15.25
C ASN A 107 -24.89 -8.77 -14.22
N GLY A 108 -25.04 -8.29 -12.98
CA GLY A 108 -24.08 -8.54 -11.89
C GLY A 108 -22.78 -7.74 -11.97
N GLN A 109 -22.63 -6.84 -12.94
CA GLN A 109 -21.45 -5.99 -13.13
C GLN A 109 -21.76 -4.54 -12.80
N LEU A 110 -20.75 -3.81 -12.29
CA LEU A 110 -20.84 -2.38 -12.06
C LEU A 110 -20.72 -1.63 -13.39
N MET A 111 -21.70 -0.79 -13.68
CA MET A 111 -21.80 0.00 -14.89
C MET A 111 -22.02 1.46 -14.56
N VAL A 112 -21.74 2.34 -15.52
CA VAL A 112 -22.03 3.77 -15.42
C VAL A 112 -23.08 4.14 -16.48
N GLU A 113 -24.12 4.87 -16.08
CA GLU A 113 -25.08 5.42 -17.04
C GLU A 113 -24.39 6.32 -18.07
N GLU A 114 -24.87 6.33 -19.31
CA GLU A 114 -24.33 7.12 -20.43
C GLU A 114 -24.19 8.61 -20.07
N LYS A 115 -25.16 9.20 -19.35
CA LYS A 115 -25.08 10.60 -18.88
C LYS A 115 -23.93 10.87 -17.88
N GLY A 116 -23.28 9.84 -17.38
CA GLY A 116 -22.11 9.93 -16.52
C GLY A 116 -20.77 10.01 -17.26
N ILE A 117 -20.74 9.87 -18.60
CA ILE A 117 -19.53 9.72 -19.40
C ILE A 117 -18.52 10.85 -19.18
N TYR A 118 -18.97 12.10 -19.17
CA TYR A 118 -18.07 13.26 -18.94
C TYR A 118 -17.45 13.26 -17.52
N SER A 119 -18.15 12.71 -16.54
CA SER A 119 -17.61 12.59 -15.19
C SER A 119 -16.55 11.49 -15.10
N VAL A 120 -16.71 10.40 -15.84
CA VAL A 120 -15.73 9.32 -15.98
C VAL A 120 -14.50 9.82 -16.78
N GLU A 121 -14.70 10.52 -17.88
CA GLU A 121 -13.60 11.13 -18.64
C GLU A 121 -12.78 12.07 -17.74
N LYS A 122 -13.45 12.97 -17.01
CA LYS A 122 -12.77 13.85 -16.05
C LYS A 122 -12.00 13.08 -15.00
N PHE A 123 -12.58 11.99 -14.45
CA PHE A 123 -11.89 11.13 -13.51
C PHE A 123 -10.61 10.52 -14.09
N LEU A 124 -10.63 10.01 -15.32
CA LEU A 124 -9.46 9.44 -15.99
C LEU A 124 -8.38 10.50 -16.25
N VAL A 125 -8.79 11.69 -16.67
CA VAL A 125 -7.87 12.82 -16.89
C VAL A 125 -7.26 13.28 -15.56
N ALA A 126 -8.07 13.45 -14.53
CA ALA A 126 -7.62 13.82 -13.19
C ALA A 126 -6.59 12.83 -12.64
N ARG A 127 -6.88 11.53 -12.74
CA ARG A 127 -5.95 10.46 -12.35
C ARG A 127 -4.61 10.58 -13.09
N ARG A 128 -4.63 10.77 -14.42
CA ARG A 128 -3.42 10.96 -15.23
C ARG A 128 -2.61 12.17 -14.77
N GLN A 129 -3.28 13.30 -14.50
CA GLN A 129 -2.63 14.52 -14.05
C GLN A 129 -1.97 14.35 -12.67
N MET A 130 -2.66 13.69 -11.73
CA MET A 130 -2.11 13.39 -10.42
C MET A 130 -0.90 12.47 -10.51
N TYR A 131 -0.91 11.48 -11.42
CA TYR A 131 0.28 10.65 -11.66
C TYR A 131 1.48 11.48 -12.07
N TRP A 132 1.32 12.43 -12.97
CA TRP A 132 2.44 13.26 -13.45
C TRP A 132 2.89 14.32 -12.44
N GLN A 133 1.95 14.97 -11.78
CA GLN A 133 2.27 16.10 -10.92
C GLN A 133 2.63 15.69 -9.49
N VAL A 134 2.15 14.54 -9.02
CA VAL A 134 2.31 14.08 -7.64
C VAL A 134 3.06 12.76 -7.58
N TYR A 135 2.45 11.64 -8.01
CA TYR A 135 2.97 10.31 -7.73
C TYR A 135 4.27 10.00 -8.47
N LEU A 136 4.45 10.48 -9.69
CA LEU A 136 5.67 10.32 -10.48
C LEU A 136 6.55 11.59 -10.47
N HIS A 137 6.33 12.49 -9.52
CA HIS A 137 7.17 13.67 -9.42
C HIS A 137 8.61 13.26 -9.10
N LYS A 138 9.58 13.88 -9.80
CA LYS A 138 11.01 13.52 -9.69
C LYS A 138 11.55 13.49 -8.27
N THR A 139 11.09 14.39 -7.41
CA THR A 139 11.54 14.46 -6.01
C THR A 139 11.00 13.29 -5.19
N VAL A 140 9.74 12.89 -5.42
CA VAL A 140 9.12 11.71 -4.78
C VAL A 140 9.91 10.47 -5.16
N LEU A 141 10.08 10.25 -6.49
CA LEU A 141 10.83 9.09 -6.98
C LEU A 141 12.29 9.06 -6.49
N ALA A 142 12.94 10.22 -6.39
CA ALA A 142 14.29 10.29 -5.86
C ALA A 142 14.34 9.87 -4.38
N SER A 143 13.43 10.37 -3.56
CA SER A 143 13.34 10.02 -2.12
C SER A 143 13.02 8.54 -1.91
N GLU A 144 12.07 7.99 -2.68
CA GLU A 144 11.77 6.56 -2.65
C GLU A 144 12.99 5.70 -3.02
N LYS A 145 13.70 6.07 -4.10
CA LYS A 145 14.91 5.36 -4.51
C LYS A 145 16.04 5.47 -3.50
N MET A 146 16.15 6.59 -2.80
CA MET A 146 17.12 6.72 -1.70
C MET A 146 16.79 5.74 -0.56
N LEU A 147 15.54 5.66 -0.11
CA LEU A 147 15.11 4.69 0.90
C LEU A 147 15.41 3.25 0.48
N VAL A 148 15.08 2.90 -0.76
CA VAL A 148 15.39 1.57 -1.31
C VAL A 148 16.92 1.31 -1.24
N LYS A 149 17.73 2.26 -1.66
CA LYS A 149 19.20 2.10 -1.65
C LYS A 149 19.80 2.02 -0.24
N ILE A 150 19.20 2.71 0.73
CA ILE A 150 19.59 2.58 2.14
C ILE A 150 19.34 1.14 2.61
N LEU A 151 18.14 0.59 2.40
CA LEU A 151 17.80 -0.76 2.85
C LEU A 151 18.59 -1.84 2.11
N GLU A 152 18.82 -1.68 0.79
CA GLU A 152 19.70 -2.56 0.02
C GLU A 152 21.11 -2.57 0.62
N ARG A 153 21.69 -1.38 0.94
CA ARG A 153 23.02 -1.28 1.53
C ARG A 153 23.08 -1.90 2.92
N VAL A 154 22.06 -1.68 3.74
CA VAL A 154 21.96 -2.33 5.05
C VAL A 154 21.94 -3.84 4.90
N ARG A 155 21.16 -4.37 3.98
CA ARG A 155 21.05 -5.81 3.71
C ARG A 155 22.40 -6.43 3.27
N GLU A 156 23.20 -5.71 2.47
CA GLU A 156 24.56 -6.13 2.10
C GLU A 156 25.51 -6.21 3.29
N LEU A 157 25.42 -5.25 4.21
CA LEU A 157 26.30 -5.15 5.36
C LEU A 157 25.86 -6.03 6.55
N TYR A 158 24.57 -6.33 6.65
CA TYR A 158 23.99 -7.00 7.80
C TYR A 158 24.66 -8.32 8.18
N PRO A 159 25.05 -9.23 7.25
CA PRO A 159 25.72 -10.48 7.61
C PRO A 159 27.02 -10.33 8.41
N THR A 160 27.72 -9.20 8.23
CA THR A 160 29.03 -8.94 8.89
C THR A 160 28.95 -7.94 10.02
N CYS A 161 27.95 -7.04 10.03
CA CYS A 161 27.83 -5.91 10.95
C CYS A 161 26.46 -5.89 11.67
N SER A 162 25.82 -7.04 11.86
CA SER A 162 24.46 -7.12 12.41
C SER A 162 24.31 -6.45 13.77
N LYS A 163 25.31 -6.55 14.65
CA LYS A 163 25.24 -5.96 16.01
C LYS A 163 25.21 -4.44 15.99
N GLU A 164 25.95 -3.82 15.08
CA GLU A 164 26.05 -2.37 14.95
C GLU A 164 24.89 -1.78 14.15
N LEU A 165 24.30 -2.59 13.24
CA LEU A 165 23.19 -2.18 12.37
C LEU A 165 21.82 -2.48 13.00
N SER A 166 21.75 -3.34 14.00
CA SER A 166 20.51 -3.70 14.71
C SER A 166 19.92 -2.48 15.40
N ILE A 167 18.63 -2.25 15.17
CA ILE A 167 17.89 -1.10 15.68
C ILE A 167 16.67 -1.54 16.49
N TYR A 168 15.85 -2.40 15.89
CA TYR A 168 14.56 -2.82 16.42
C TYR A 168 14.25 -4.25 15.96
N GLN A 169 13.97 -5.15 16.89
CA GLN A 169 13.85 -6.58 16.62
C GLN A 169 12.93 -6.93 15.45
N PRO A 170 11.73 -6.36 15.29
CA PRO A 170 10.89 -6.63 14.13
C PRO A 170 11.51 -6.22 12.79
N LEU A 171 12.27 -5.12 12.73
CA LEU A 171 12.98 -4.70 11.53
C LEU A 171 14.19 -5.61 11.25
N ASP A 172 14.95 -5.94 12.29
CA ASP A 172 16.11 -6.82 12.23
C ASP A 172 15.75 -8.22 11.72
N PHE A 173 14.55 -8.70 12.01
CA PHE A 173 14.02 -9.97 11.50
C PHE A 173 14.08 -10.05 9.98
N PHE A 174 13.73 -8.96 9.28
CA PHE A 174 13.73 -8.91 7.81
C PHE A 174 15.13 -8.77 7.19
N PHE A 175 16.12 -8.38 7.96
CA PHE A 175 17.54 -8.38 7.53
C PHE A 175 18.26 -9.67 7.89
N ASN A 176 17.82 -10.38 8.93
CA ASN A 176 18.49 -11.56 9.47
C ASN A 176 17.97 -12.87 8.87
N GLY A 177 18.02 -12.98 7.52
CA GLY A 177 17.72 -14.24 6.86
C GLY A 177 16.24 -14.50 6.54
N PHE A 178 15.44 -13.45 6.38
CA PHE A 178 14.08 -13.59 5.85
C PHE A 178 14.13 -14.26 4.46
N THR A 179 13.44 -15.40 4.32
CA THR A 179 13.52 -16.28 3.14
C THR A 179 12.50 -15.95 2.04
N GLY A 180 11.65 -14.92 2.25
CA GLY A 180 10.55 -14.58 1.35
C GLY A 180 9.24 -15.30 1.65
N GLU A 181 9.22 -16.21 2.64
CA GLU A 181 8.01 -16.88 3.09
C GLU A 181 7.39 -16.13 4.29
N MET A 182 6.14 -15.71 4.14
CA MET A 182 5.42 -14.99 5.19
C MET A 182 4.80 -15.99 6.18
N THR A 183 5.61 -16.44 7.13
CA THR A 183 5.15 -17.23 8.28
C THR A 183 4.32 -16.40 9.25
N ILE A 184 3.67 -17.03 10.23
CA ILE A 184 2.93 -16.31 11.30
C ILE A 184 3.88 -15.36 12.05
N GLU A 185 5.09 -15.81 12.40
CA GLU A 185 6.10 -14.97 13.05
C GLU A 185 6.53 -13.78 12.18
N ALA A 186 6.74 -14.01 10.88
CA ALA A 186 7.08 -12.94 9.94
C ALA A 186 5.95 -11.90 9.84
N LEU A 187 4.69 -12.35 9.79
CA LEU A 187 3.53 -11.48 9.74
C LEU A 187 3.37 -10.67 11.03
N GLU A 188 3.60 -11.29 12.20
CA GLU A 188 3.59 -10.58 13.49
C GLU A 188 4.67 -9.51 13.59
N ASN A 189 5.89 -9.79 13.08
CA ASN A 189 6.96 -8.79 13.03
C ASN A 189 6.62 -7.68 12.01
N PHE A 190 6.06 -8.03 10.86
CA PHE A 190 5.63 -7.07 9.86
C PHE A 190 4.58 -6.09 10.40
N CYS A 191 3.56 -6.59 11.10
CA CYS A 191 2.50 -5.76 11.68
C CYS A 191 2.95 -4.83 12.82
N LYS A 192 4.19 -4.97 13.30
CA LYS A 192 4.78 -4.08 14.31
C LYS A 192 5.58 -2.92 13.72
N LEU A 193 5.78 -2.91 12.39
CA LEU A 193 6.59 -1.90 11.71
C LEU A 193 5.74 -0.75 11.19
N ASP A 194 6.25 0.46 11.36
CA ASP A 194 5.72 1.68 10.75
C ASP A 194 6.82 2.56 10.13
N ASP A 195 6.41 3.67 9.52
CA ASP A 195 7.33 4.63 8.90
C ASP A 195 8.34 5.20 9.89
N THR A 196 7.95 5.34 11.16
CA THR A 196 8.80 5.91 12.23
C THR A 196 9.97 5.01 12.52
N ASP A 197 9.79 3.69 12.48
CA ASP A 197 10.87 2.71 12.69
C ASP A 197 11.94 2.85 11.63
N ILE A 198 11.55 2.98 10.36
CA ILE A 198 12.47 3.18 9.24
C ILE A 198 13.20 4.52 9.36
N LEU A 199 12.48 5.62 9.65
CA LEU A 199 13.10 6.93 9.84
C LEU A 199 14.06 6.95 11.02
N PHE A 200 13.73 6.27 12.11
CA PHE A 200 14.61 6.14 13.26
C PHE A 200 15.88 5.34 12.90
N ALA A 201 15.73 4.25 12.17
CA ALA A 201 16.83 3.44 11.68
C ALA A 201 17.76 4.26 10.76
N VAL A 202 17.22 4.99 9.78
CA VAL A 202 17.98 5.87 8.89
C VAL A 202 18.81 6.89 9.71
N LYS A 203 18.22 7.55 10.71
CA LYS A 203 18.94 8.47 11.59
C LYS A 203 20.11 7.81 12.34
N LYS A 204 19.96 6.57 12.74
CA LYS A 204 21.03 5.81 13.43
C LYS A 204 22.11 5.39 12.44
N TRP A 205 21.75 4.90 11.28
CA TRP A 205 22.68 4.45 10.26
C TRP A 205 23.47 5.59 9.60
N ALA A 206 22.97 6.82 9.66
CA ALA A 206 23.73 8.01 9.21
C ALA A 206 25.09 8.18 9.89
N ALA A 207 25.25 7.67 11.11
CA ALA A 207 26.52 7.68 11.86
C ALA A 207 27.35 6.39 11.66
N PHE A 208 26.91 5.45 10.84
CA PHE A 208 27.63 4.19 10.60
C PHE A 208 28.92 4.43 9.79
N PRO A 209 30.03 3.69 10.05
CA PRO A 209 31.33 3.92 9.39
C PRO A 209 31.36 3.71 7.87
N ASP A 210 30.40 2.95 7.31
CA ASP A 210 30.29 2.78 5.86
C ASP A 210 29.90 4.10 5.19
N LYS A 211 30.77 4.62 4.32
CA LYS A 211 30.56 5.91 3.66
C LYS A 211 29.33 5.94 2.74
N ILE A 212 29.00 4.82 2.10
CA ILE A 212 27.87 4.75 1.19
C ILE A 212 26.58 4.86 2.02
N LEU A 213 26.46 4.05 3.06
CA LEU A 213 25.28 4.08 3.94
C LEU A 213 25.11 5.44 4.60
N SER A 214 26.18 5.99 5.19
CA SER A 214 26.15 7.28 5.86
C SER A 214 25.75 8.45 4.95
N ILE A 215 26.17 8.44 3.68
CA ILE A 215 25.80 9.49 2.71
C ILE A 215 24.36 9.34 2.23
N LEU A 216 23.86 8.11 2.10
CA LEU A 216 22.48 7.84 1.69
C LEU A 216 21.47 8.21 2.78
N CYS A 217 21.81 8.00 4.05
CA CYS A 217 21.01 8.35 5.21
C CYS A 217 21.04 9.86 5.51
#